data_17229fea6a9315735564df2f3bb58b10
#
_entry.id   17229fea6a9315735564df2f3bb58b10
#
_cell.length_a   1.000
_cell.length_b   1.000
_cell.length_c   1.000
_cell.angle_alpha   90.00
_cell.angle_beta   90.00
_cell.angle_gamma   90.00
#
_symmetry.space_group_name_H-M   'P 1'
#
loop_
_entity.id
_entity.type
_entity.pdbx_description
1 polymer ?
#
loop_
_entity_poly.entity_id
_entity_poly.type
_entity_poly.pdbx_seq_one_letter_code
_entity_poly.pdbx_strand_id
1 'polypeptide(L)'
;MADDDAGAGPFGPISRRSAIGSTLLAGAAFLAAHPLAAQEPRGAAPPVPRKRYDMKKSINLWAFPYPQKMTLVQCLQLAKDAGFDGIELNYDLESDLSPKAGTPQFQQIRAAADRIGIAISGLCSFLFWPYPLTSNDPAKRARALEFADRMAHAAHDLGVENLLVVPGAVHIPWRDDHEPVPNDVCDRRAREAIGTLVKTAEKLKVSLNIENIFFNGYLMTPMEMNAFVDSFSSPAVRVHFDTGNIMLFQHPEHWIPILGKRVANTHFKEFTKKGTDHSLESFRPLLDGTTNWPAVMDALEGIGYRGYCTFEYFHPYAHYPEALIYQTSDSLDRMLGRK
;
A
#
# COMPACT_ATOMS: atom_id res chain seq x y z
N MET A 1 -28.62 -56.12 11.61
CA MET A 1 -29.91 -55.45 11.84
C MET A 1 -29.55 -53.99 11.93
N ALA A 2 -29.51 -53.32 10.84
CA ALA A 2 -30.57 -52.53 10.18
C ALA A 2 -30.84 -51.24 10.99
N ASP A 3 -30.84 -50.01 10.56
CA ASP A 3 -31.06 -49.45 9.23
C ASP A 3 -30.45 -48.03 9.12
N ASP A 4 -30.16 -47.72 7.88
CA ASP A 4 -29.86 -46.37 7.34
C ASP A 4 -30.97 -45.36 7.60
N ASP A 5 -30.60 -44.09 7.72
CA ASP A 5 -31.37 -43.04 7.04
C ASP A 5 -30.47 -41.81 6.73
N ALA A 6 -30.17 -41.65 5.44
CA ALA A 6 -29.44 -40.54 4.89
C ALA A 6 -30.43 -39.52 4.33
N GLY A 7 -30.59 -38.38 5.01
CA GLY A 7 -31.33 -37.21 4.52
C GLY A 7 -30.57 -36.50 3.42
N ALA A 8 -30.98 -36.65 2.17
CA ALA A 8 -30.45 -35.90 1.01
C ALA A 8 -30.95 -34.45 0.99
N GLY A 9 -30.05 -33.49 0.92
CA GLY A 9 -30.35 -32.09 0.68
C GLY A 9 -30.72 -31.78 -0.80
N PRO A 10 -31.33 -30.64 -1.10
CA PRO A 10 -32.07 -30.39 -2.34
C PRO A 10 -31.26 -29.85 -3.53
N PHE A 11 -29.99 -30.19 -3.71
CA PHE A 11 -29.25 -29.76 -4.90
C PHE A 11 -28.48 -30.94 -5.51
N GLY A 12 -29.09 -31.54 -6.54
CA GLY A 12 -28.46 -32.51 -7.39
C GLY A 12 -27.45 -31.87 -8.37
N PRO A 13 -26.48 -32.64 -8.92
CA PRO A 13 -25.44 -32.10 -9.79
C PRO A 13 -26.00 -31.76 -11.18
N ILE A 14 -25.79 -30.53 -11.64
CA ILE A 14 -26.11 -30.09 -13.00
C ILE A 14 -25.06 -30.62 -13.96
N SER A 15 -25.48 -31.63 -14.75
CA SER A 15 -24.68 -32.22 -15.84
C SER A 15 -24.53 -31.24 -17.02
N ARG A 16 -23.29 -30.95 -17.42
CA ARG A 16 -22.94 -30.17 -18.62
C ARG A 16 -23.00 -30.96 -19.92
N ARG A 17 -24.07 -31.71 -20.15
CA ARG A 17 -24.28 -32.37 -21.45
C ARG A 17 -25.75 -32.41 -21.79
N SER A 18 -26.34 -31.37 -22.34
CA SER A 18 -27.57 -31.38 -23.15
C SER A 18 -27.93 -29.96 -23.61
N ALA A 19 -27.30 -29.45 -24.62
CA ALA A 19 -27.80 -28.32 -25.44
C ALA A 19 -27.02 -28.23 -26.76
N ILE A 20 -26.91 -29.32 -27.52
CA ILE A 20 -26.64 -29.25 -28.95
C ILE A 20 -27.55 -30.31 -29.60
N GLY A 21 -28.62 -29.85 -30.19
CA GLY A 21 -29.50 -30.72 -30.99
C GLY A 21 -30.76 -30.00 -31.42
N SER A 22 -30.80 -29.66 -32.68
CA SER A 22 -31.99 -29.49 -33.51
C SER A 22 -32.79 -28.18 -33.39
N THR A 23 -32.58 -27.26 -34.34
CA THR A 23 -33.69 -26.87 -35.27
C THR A 23 -33.10 -26.19 -36.51
N LEU A 24 -32.91 -26.98 -37.56
CA LEU A 24 -32.94 -26.51 -38.94
C LEU A 24 -34.37 -26.76 -39.45
N LEU A 25 -35.13 -25.73 -39.76
CA LEU A 25 -36.23 -25.76 -40.76
C LEU A 25 -36.71 -24.35 -41.08
N ALA A 26 -36.40 -23.95 -42.31
CA ALA A 26 -37.21 -23.23 -43.29
C ALA A 26 -37.91 -21.93 -42.84
N GLY A 27 -37.49 -20.83 -43.44
CA GLY A 27 -38.16 -19.56 -43.50
C GLY A 27 -37.51 -18.62 -44.49
N ALA A 28 -37.58 -18.95 -45.77
CA ALA A 28 -37.34 -17.95 -46.81
C ALA A 28 -38.55 -17.03 -46.89
N ALA A 29 -38.38 -15.73 -46.62
CA ALA A 29 -39.21 -14.69 -47.24
C ALA A 29 -38.82 -13.28 -46.78
N PHE A 30 -38.66 -12.40 -47.77
CA PHE A 30 -38.69 -10.93 -47.68
C PHE A 30 -37.45 -10.21 -47.09
N LEU A 31 -36.43 -10.09 -47.92
CA LEU A 31 -35.53 -8.95 -47.92
C LEU A 31 -36.30 -7.69 -48.38
N ALA A 32 -36.97 -7.00 -47.48
CA ALA A 32 -37.31 -5.62 -47.67
C ALA A 32 -36.03 -4.80 -47.40
N ALA A 33 -35.45 -4.26 -48.46
CA ALA A 33 -34.33 -3.33 -48.38
C ALA A 33 -34.84 -2.05 -47.67
N HIS A 34 -34.59 -1.96 -46.35
CA HIS A 34 -34.65 -0.70 -45.65
C HIS A 34 -33.36 0.05 -45.98
N PRO A 35 -33.42 1.33 -46.42
CA PRO A 35 -32.22 2.12 -46.58
C PRO A 35 -31.53 2.20 -45.21
N LEU A 36 -30.32 1.70 -45.08
CA LEU A 36 -29.43 2.00 -43.97
C LEU A 36 -29.24 3.52 -43.94
N ALA A 37 -30.05 4.20 -43.16
CA ALA A 37 -29.80 5.58 -42.79
C ALA A 37 -28.38 5.56 -42.15
N ALA A 38 -27.40 6.16 -42.81
CA ALA A 38 -26.09 6.39 -42.26
C ALA A 38 -26.32 7.13 -40.89
N GLN A 39 -26.14 6.44 -39.78
CA GLN A 39 -26.06 7.10 -38.49
C GLN A 39 -24.89 8.03 -38.56
N GLU A 40 -25.15 9.33 -38.56
CA GLU A 40 -24.10 10.32 -38.34
C GLU A 40 -23.27 9.90 -37.13
N PRO A 41 -21.93 9.97 -37.18
CA PRO A 41 -21.11 9.66 -36.03
C PRO A 41 -21.60 10.57 -34.88
N ARG A 42 -22.16 9.96 -33.83
CA ARG A 42 -22.50 10.69 -32.61
C ARG A 42 -21.25 11.44 -32.22
N GLY A 43 -21.27 12.77 -32.30
CA GLY A 43 -20.17 13.61 -31.90
C GLY A 43 -19.73 13.15 -30.52
N ALA A 44 -18.44 12.90 -30.34
CA ALA A 44 -17.88 12.52 -29.05
C ALA A 44 -18.40 13.52 -28.00
N ALA A 45 -19.05 13.02 -26.96
CA ALA A 45 -19.46 13.87 -25.86
C ALA A 45 -18.25 14.69 -25.41
N PRO A 46 -18.42 16.00 -25.14
CA PRO A 46 -17.31 16.83 -24.70
C PRO A 46 -16.62 16.12 -23.52
N PRO A 47 -15.28 16.10 -23.47
CA PRO A 47 -14.57 15.44 -22.39
C PRO A 47 -15.01 16.05 -21.09
N VAL A 48 -15.55 15.22 -20.17
CA VAL A 48 -15.87 15.65 -18.81
C VAL A 48 -14.58 16.19 -18.19
N PRO A 49 -14.55 17.42 -17.67
CA PRO A 49 -13.35 17.96 -17.06
C PRO A 49 -12.87 16.99 -15.97
N ARG A 50 -11.68 16.44 -16.11
CA ARG A 50 -11.11 15.55 -15.11
C ARG A 50 -10.81 16.37 -13.86
N LYS A 51 -11.27 15.89 -12.70
CA LYS A 51 -10.95 16.47 -11.41
C LYS A 51 -9.42 16.34 -11.20
N ARG A 52 -8.77 17.42 -10.85
CA ARG A 52 -7.33 17.46 -10.54
C ARG A 52 -7.16 17.49 -9.03
N TYR A 53 -6.25 16.67 -8.52
CA TYR A 53 -5.93 16.59 -7.10
C TYR A 53 -4.54 17.16 -6.84
N ASP A 54 -4.42 17.98 -5.79
CA ASP A 54 -3.16 18.60 -5.37
C ASP A 54 -2.41 17.71 -4.37
N MET A 55 -1.99 16.56 -4.86
CA MET A 55 -1.17 15.58 -4.14
C MET A 55 0.07 15.26 -4.96
N LYS A 56 1.09 14.71 -4.31
CA LYS A 56 2.37 14.36 -4.93
C LYS A 56 2.41 12.87 -5.22
N LYS A 57 3.02 12.46 -6.34
CA LYS A 57 3.26 11.04 -6.62
C LYS A 57 4.63 10.61 -6.14
N SER A 58 4.69 9.46 -5.50
CA SER A 58 5.92 8.84 -5.01
C SER A 58 5.93 7.34 -5.29
N ILE A 59 7.08 6.73 -5.13
CA ILE A 59 7.28 5.29 -5.31
C ILE A 59 8.22 4.77 -4.22
N ASN A 60 7.88 3.59 -3.69
CA ASN A 60 8.71 2.92 -2.71
C ASN A 60 9.87 2.17 -3.38
N LEU A 61 11.03 2.13 -2.73
CA LEU A 61 12.26 1.53 -3.24
C LEU A 61 12.13 0.01 -3.49
N TRP A 62 11.18 -0.70 -2.84
CA TRP A 62 10.94 -2.13 -3.10
C TRP A 62 10.42 -2.42 -4.51
N ALA A 63 9.88 -1.42 -5.22
CA ALA A 63 9.47 -1.58 -6.61
C ALA A 63 10.67 -1.68 -7.58
N PHE A 64 11.88 -1.37 -7.13
CA PHE A 64 13.12 -1.43 -7.90
C PHE A 64 13.90 -2.73 -7.62
N PRO A 65 14.70 -3.24 -8.56
CA PRO A 65 15.59 -4.37 -8.32
C PRO A 65 16.86 -3.95 -7.54
N TYR A 66 16.66 -3.23 -6.45
CA TYR A 66 17.69 -2.72 -5.55
C TYR A 66 17.88 -3.69 -4.36
N PRO A 67 19.09 -3.93 -3.85
CA PRO A 67 20.38 -3.44 -4.40
C PRO A 67 21.00 -4.36 -5.47
N GLN A 68 20.32 -5.46 -5.87
CA GLN A 68 20.90 -6.56 -6.63
C GLN A 68 21.32 -6.18 -8.06
N LYS A 69 20.54 -5.29 -8.72
CA LYS A 69 20.74 -4.90 -10.13
C LYS A 69 20.91 -3.39 -10.33
N MET A 70 20.54 -2.60 -9.32
CA MET A 70 20.60 -1.14 -9.38
C MET A 70 21.20 -0.59 -8.08
N THR A 71 22.01 0.46 -8.20
CA THR A 71 22.45 1.27 -7.06
C THR A 71 21.33 2.20 -6.61
N LEU A 72 21.40 2.71 -5.36
CA LEU A 72 20.43 3.67 -4.85
C LEU A 72 20.34 4.93 -5.76
N VAL A 73 21.49 5.45 -6.21
CA VAL A 73 21.54 6.62 -7.10
C VAL A 73 20.84 6.36 -8.44
N GLN A 74 20.99 5.15 -9.00
CA GLN A 74 20.25 4.77 -10.22
C GLN A 74 18.74 4.69 -9.97
N CYS A 75 18.31 4.20 -8.81
CA CYS A 75 16.89 4.19 -8.45
C CYS A 75 16.32 5.61 -8.31
N LEU A 76 17.06 6.52 -7.65
CA LEU A 76 16.69 7.94 -7.52
C LEU A 76 16.55 8.59 -8.92
N GLN A 77 17.53 8.36 -9.81
CA GLN A 77 17.50 8.90 -11.16
C GLN A 77 16.33 8.35 -11.97
N LEU A 78 16.11 7.02 -11.96
CA LEU A 78 15.00 6.40 -12.69
C LEU A 78 13.63 6.90 -12.20
N ALA A 79 13.44 7.05 -10.87
CA ALA A 79 12.22 7.63 -10.33
C ALA A 79 12.01 9.07 -10.83
N LYS A 80 13.07 9.90 -10.87
CA LYS A 80 13.02 11.25 -11.44
C LYS A 80 12.68 11.25 -12.92
N ASP A 81 13.34 10.41 -13.71
CA ASP A 81 13.15 10.32 -15.16
C ASP A 81 11.73 9.84 -15.50
N ALA A 82 11.16 8.94 -14.69
CA ALA A 82 9.77 8.52 -14.79
C ALA A 82 8.77 9.62 -14.36
N GLY A 83 9.25 10.73 -13.78
CA GLY A 83 8.45 11.91 -13.43
C GLY A 83 7.80 11.82 -12.05
N PHE A 84 8.33 11.03 -11.12
CA PHE A 84 7.89 11.05 -9.72
C PHE A 84 8.31 12.36 -9.04
N ASP A 85 7.47 12.82 -8.10
CA ASP A 85 7.76 13.97 -7.23
C ASP A 85 8.68 13.55 -6.07
N GLY A 86 8.60 12.27 -5.66
CA GLY A 86 9.39 11.72 -4.55
C GLY A 86 9.62 10.21 -4.67
N ILE A 87 10.53 9.72 -3.82
CA ILE A 87 10.83 8.30 -3.61
C ILE A 87 10.87 8.02 -2.10
N GLU A 88 10.26 6.93 -1.67
CA GLU A 88 10.37 6.45 -0.30
C GLU A 88 11.50 5.43 -0.19
N LEU A 89 12.37 5.62 0.79
CA LEU A 89 13.55 4.80 0.97
C LEU A 89 13.32 3.71 2.04
N ASN A 90 14.14 2.66 1.96
CA ASN A 90 14.04 1.50 2.84
C ASN A 90 15.28 1.38 3.72
N TYR A 91 15.06 1.28 5.04
CA TYR A 91 16.11 0.97 6.01
C TYR A 91 16.15 -0.54 6.23
N ASP A 92 17.35 -1.15 6.07
CA ASP A 92 17.55 -2.59 6.17
C ASP A 92 18.91 -2.90 6.81
N LEU A 93 19.20 -4.17 7.09
CA LEU A 93 20.46 -4.57 7.72
C LEU A 93 21.68 -4.46 6.78
N GLU A 94 21.47 -4.64 5.47
CA GLU A 94 22.55 -4.82 4.47
C GLU A 94 22.40 -3.86 3.27
N SER A 95 21.73 -2.73 3.44
CA SER A 95 21.56 -1.73 2.39
C SER A 95 22.38 -0.45 2.67
N ASP A 96 22.32 0.53 1.76
CA ASP A 96 22.92 1.86 1.95
C ASP A 96 22.36 2.59 3.19
N LEU A 97 21.09 2.30 3.54
CA LEU A 97 20.43 2.79 4.74
C LEU A 97 20.33 1.64 5.76
N SER A 98 21.32 1.54 6.62
CA SER A 98 21.43 0.41 7.55
C SER A 98 22.07 0.83 8.88
N PRO A 99 22.04 -0.04 9.91
CA PRO A 99 22.75 0.22 11.17
C PRO A 99 24.27 0.40 11.01
N LYS A 100 24.84 0.03 9.86
CA LYS A 100 26.26 0.20 9.51
C LYS A 100 26.57 1.61 8.99
N ALA A 101 25.54 2.35 8.53
CA ALA A 101 25.64 3.71 8.04
C ALA A 101 25.39 4.71 9.19
N GLY A 102 25.89 5.92 9.02
CA GLY A 102 25.69 7.03 9.96
C GLY A 102 25.35 8.33 9.25
N THR A 103 25.25 9.42 10.02
CA THR A 103 24.90 10.76 9.56
C THR A 103 25.61 11.18 8.25
N PRO A 104 26.95 10.99 8.07
CA PRO A 104 27.59 11.40 6.83
C PRO A 104 27.05 10.68 5.60
N GLN A 105 26.77 9.38 5.69
CA GLN A 105 26.21 8.60 4.59
C GLN A 105 24.78 9.03 4.27
N PHE A 106 23.93 9.26 5.26
CA PHE A 106 22.56 9.72 5.06
C PHE A 106 22.53 11.12 4.42
N GLN A 107 23.41 12.02 4.85
CA GLN A 107 23.57 13.34 4.23
C GLN A 107 24.06 13.27 2.78
N GLN A 108 24.93 12.32 2.45
CA GLN A 108 25.36 12.06 1.06
C GLN A 108 24.19 11.57 0.19
N ILE A 109 23.34 10.69 0.71
CA ILE A 109 22.12 10.23 0.02
C ILE A 109 21.17 11.41 -0.23
N ARG A 110 20.94 12.24 0.80
CA ARG A 110 20.14 13.46 0.66
C ARG A 110 20.71 14.39 -0.42
N ALA A 111 22.03 14.67 -0.36
CA ALA A 111 22.69 15.49 -1.36
C ALA A 111 22.61 14.92 -2.78
N ALA A 112 22.59 13.58 -2.93
CA ALA A 112 22.39 12.94 -4.23
C ALA A 112 20.95 13.15 -4.73
N ALA A 113 19.94 12.98 -3.88
CA ALA A 113 18.55 13.23 -4.20
C ALA A 113 18.30 14.71 -4.60
N ASP A 114 18.91 15.65 -3.86
CA ASP A 114 18.83 17.10 -4.13
C ASP A 114 19.45 17.44 -5.50
N ARG A 115 20.62 16.87 -5.84
CA ARG A 115 21.24 17.07 -7.17
C ARG A 115 20.43 16.52 -8.31
N ILE A 116 19.76 15.38 -8.12
CA ILE A 116 18.86 14.77 -9.10
C ILE A 116 17.55 15.56 -9.20
N GLY A 117 17.18 16.26 -8.14
CA GLY A 117 15.94 17.05 -8.06
C GLY A 117 14.72 16.17 -7.79
N ILE A 118 14.87 15.11 -6.96
CA ILE A 118 13.79 14.26 -6.45
C ILE A 118 13.73 14.36 -4.93
N ALA A 119 12.52 14.46 -4.37
CA ALA A 119 12.36 14.47 -2.92
C ALA A 119 12.45 13.04 -2.35
N ILE A 120 12.91 12.92 -1.09
CA ILE A 120 12.74 11.69 -0.32
C ILE A 120 11.42 11.85 0.44
N SER A 121 10.41 11.04 0.10
CA SER A 121 9.03 11.19 0.58
C SER A 121 8.78 10.55 1.95
N GLY A 122 9.58 9.58 2.31
CA GLY A 122 9.44 8.81 3.54
C GLY A 122 10.58 7.82 3.74
N LEU A 123 10.60 7.22 4.91
CA LEU A 123 11.46 6.09 5.27
C LEU A 123 10.60 4.98 5.86
N CYS A 124 10.82 3.73 5.42
CA CYS A 124 10.15 2.55 5.94
C CYS A 124 11.13 1.40 6.15
N SER A 125 10.67 0.26 6.69
CA SER A 125 11.55 -0.88 6.95
C SER A 125 10.80 -2.19 7.07
N PHE A 126 11.38 -3.28 6.54
CA PHE A 126 10.97 -4.66 6.83
C PHE A 126 11.42 -5.17 8.20
N LEU A 127 12.27 -4.45 8.92
CA LEU A 127 12.84 -4.91 10.19
C LEU A 127 11.83 -5.10 11.31
N PHE A 128 10.64 -4.47 11.19
CA PHE A 128 9.53 -4.70 12.12
C PHE A 128 8.92 -6.11 12.04
N TRP A 129 9.20 -6.89 10.99
CA TRP A 129 8.72 -8.26 10.85
C TRP A 129 9.59 -9.29 11.60
N PRO A 130 10.93 -9.34 11.42
CA PRO A 130 11.78 -10.18 12.24
C PRO A 130 11.91 -9.68 13.68
N TYR A 131 11.71 -8.38 13.93
CA TYR A 131 11.80 -7.73 15.23
C TYR A 131 10.51 -6.95 15.54
N PRO A 132 9.37 -7.63 15.83
CA PRO A 132 8.13 -6.93 16.16
C PRO A 132 8.24 -6.21 17.52
N LEU A 133 7.74 -4.98 17.59
CA LEU A 133 7.64 -4.20 18.85
C LEU A 133 6.80 -4.93 19.91
N THR A 134 5.98 -5.88 19.51
CA THR A 134 5.06 -6.64 20.37
C THR A 134 5.47 -8.09 20.64
N SER A 135 6.61 -8.54 20.09
CA SER A 135 7.11 -9.93 20.22
C SER A 135 7.06 -10.46 21.65
N ASN A 136 6.83 -11.77 21.84
CA ASN A 136 6.97 -12.42 23.14
C ASN A 136 8.45 -12.43 23.60
N ASP A 137 9.40 -12.44 22.68
CA ASP A 137 10.82 -12.35 22.99
C ASP A 137 11.22 -10.90 23.33
N PRO A 138 11.66 -10.64 24.59
CA PRO A 138 12.09 -9.31 25.01
C PRO A 138 13.34 -8.81 24.26
N ALA A 139 14.22 -9.71 23.78
CA ALA A 139 15.37 -9.31 23.01
C ALA A 139 14.98 -8.80 21.63
N LYS A 140 14.00 -9.44 20.97
CA LYS A 140 13.43 -8.95 19.71
C LYS A 140 12.78 -7.57 19.88
N ARG A 141 12.01 -7.34 20.98
CA ARG A 141 11.43 -6.02 21.28
C ARG A 141 12.46 -4.93 21.50
N ALA A 142 13.51 -5.23 22.28
CA ALA A 142 14.61 -4.29 22.51
C ALA A 142 15.32 -3.92 21.20
N ARG A 143 15.54 -4.90 20.33
CA ARG A 143 16.13 -4.68 19.02
C ARG A 143 15.23 -3.87 18.09
N ALA A 144 13.91 -4.12 18.10
CA ALA A 144 12.94 -3.34 17.35
C ALA A 144 12.96 -1.86 17.76
N LEU A 145 13.00 -1.59 19.06
CA LEU A 145 13.04 -0.24 19.60
C LEU A 145 14.35 0.48 19.21
N GLU A 146 15.50 -0.21 19.30
CA GLU A 146 16.79 0.31 18.82
C GLU A 146 16.73 0.67 17.33
N PHE A 147 16.18 -0.19 16.48
CA PHE A 147 16.04 0.08 15.06
C PHE A 147 15.12 1.26 14.80
N ALA A 148 13.97 1.34 15.47
CA ALA A 148 13.04 2.45 15.31
C ALA A 148 13.68 3.81 15.69
N ASP A 149 14.45 3.85 16.78
CA ASP A 149 15.20 5.04 17.18
C ASP A 149 16.27 5.42 16.14
N ARG A 150 17.05 4.46 15.66
CA ARG A 150 18.03 4.69 14.59
C ARG A 150 17.40 5.16 13.28
N MET A 151 16.23 4.62 12.92
CA MET A 151 15.47 5.05 11.76
C MET A 151 14.95 6.49 11.91
N ALA A 152 14.53 6.90 13.11
CA ALA A 152 14.15 8.29 13.36
C ALA A 152 15.33 9.27 13.15
N HIS A 153 16.53 8.89 13.60
CA HIS A 153 17.74 9.68 13.34
C HIS A 153 18.12 9.69 11.85
N ALA A 154 18.04 8.53 11.19
CA ALA A 154 18.28 8.44 9.73
C ALA A 154 17.28 9.30 8.93
N ALA A 155 15.99 9.27 9.27
CA ALA A 155 14.97 10.11 8.64
C ALA A 155 15.31 11.60 8.79
N HIS A 156 15.69 12.04 9.99
CA HIS A 156 16.14 13.41 10.25
C HIS A 156 17.33 13.80 9.37
N ASP A 157 18.38 12.96 9.31
CA ASP A 157 19.60 13.21 8.54
C ASP A 157 19.34 13.23 7.02
N LEU A 158 18.38 12.43 6.55
CA LEU A 158 17.87 12.43 5.19
C LEU A 158 17.00 13.67 4.88
N GLY A 159 16.58 14.42 5.90
CA GLY A 159 15.67 15.56 5.76
C GLY A 159 14.21 15.14 5.50
N VAL A 160 13.81 13.97 6.01
CA VAL A 160 12.49 13.37 5.85
C VAL A 160 11.70 13.49 7.15
N GLU A 161 10.44 13.90 7.05
CA GLU A 161 9.54 13.98 8.21
C GLU A 161 8.78 12.66 8.44
N ASN A 162 8.57 11.86 7.40
CA ASN A 162 7.72 10.66 7.45
C ASN A 162 8.54 9.41 7.74
N LEU A 163 8.37 8.81 8.90
CA LEU A 163 8.86 7.48 9.24
C LEU A 163 7.69 6.53 9.43
N LEU A 164 7.57 5.52 8.56
CA LEU A 164 6.60 4.44 8.72
C LEU A 164 7.01 3.54 9.89
N VAL A 165 6.05 3.27 10.77
CA VAL A 165 6.23 2.36 11.90
C VAL A 165 5.12 1.32 11.91
N VAL A 166 5.50 0.04 11.82
CA VAL A 166 4.58 -1.07 12.08
C VAL A 166 4.38 -1.17 13.59
N PRO A 167 3.15 -0.94 14.11
CA PRO A 167 2.93 -0.84 15.55
C PRO A 167 3.15 -2.17 16.29
N GLY A 168 3.00 -3.28 15.59
CA GLY A 168 3.10 -4.63 16.11
C GLY A 168 2.17 -5.59 15.39
N ALA A 169 2.14 -6.83 15.87
CA ALA A 169 1.30 -7.88 15.31
C ALA A 169 0.81 -8.83 16.40
N VAL A 170 -0.46 -9.24 16.31
CA VAL A 170 -1.01 -10.37 17.05
C VAL A 170 -0.44 -11.66 16.47
N HIS A 171 -0.35 -11.74 15.14
CA HIS A 171 0.20 -12.87 14.42
C HIS A 171 0.86 -12.41 13.11
N ILE A 172 1.91 -13.10 12.67
CA ILE A 172 2.59 -12.85 11.40
C ILE A 172 2.53 -14.16 10.59
N PRO A 173 1.54 -14.34 9.70
CA PRO A 173 1.26 -15.62 9.05
C PRO A 173 2.39 -16.17 8.15
N TRP A 174 3.27 -15.30 7.65
CA TRP A 174 4.41 -15.66 6.77
C TRP A 174 5.73 -15.88 7.51
N ARG A 175 5.66 -16.00 8.86
CA ARG A 175 6.86 -16.25 9.69
C ARG A 175 6.63 -17.38 10.65
N ASP A 176 7.38 -18.46 10.50
CA ASP A 176 7.31 -19.65 11.35
C ASP A 176 7.87 -19.41 12.75
N ASP A 177 8.71 -18.37 12.94
CA ASP A 177 9.35 -18.02 14.21
C ASP A 177 8.56 -16.96 15.02
N HIS A 178 7.33 -16.67 14.64
CA HIS A 178 6.46 -15.73 15.35
C HIS A 178 5.37 -16.47 16.14
N GLU A 179 5.39 -16.32 17.46
CA GLU A 179 4.33 -16.80 18.34
C GLU A 179 3.20 -15.76 18.44
N PRO A 180 1.92 -16.20 18.42
CA PRO A 180 0.80 -15.29 18.59
C PRO A 180 0.87 -14.52 19.92
N VAL A 181 0.52 -13.23 19.86
CA VAL A 181 0.48 -12.32 21.01
C VAL A 181 -0.97 -11.94 21.29
N PRO A 182 -1.50 -12.12 22.52
CA PRO A 182 -2.85 -11.67 22.83
C PRO A 182 -3.05 -10.18 22.54
N ASN A 183 -4.24 -9.77 22.06
CA ASN A 183 -4.52 -8.42 21.62
C ASN A 183 -4.22 -7.34 22.66
N ASP A 184 -4.60 -7.58 23.92
CA ASP A 184 -4.35 -6.66 25.04
C ASP A 184 -2.86 -6.53 25.37
N VAL A 185 -2.10 -7.62 25.24
CA VAL A 185 -0.63 -7.63 25.41
C VAL A 185 0.02 -6.90 24.24
N CYS A 186 -0.47 -7.12 23.01
CA CYS A 186 -0.01 -6.44 21.81
C CYS A 186 -0.21 -4.92 21.95
N ASP A 187 -1.41 -4.47 22.31
CA ASP A 187 -1.75 -3.05 22.49
C ASP A 187 -0.88 -2.39 23.58
N ARG A 188 -0.74 -3.02 24.74
CA ARG A 188 0.10 -2.50 25.81
C ARG A 188 1.56 -2.32 25.35
N ARG A 189 2.17 -3.38 24.75
CA ARG A 189 3.55 -3.34 24.29
C ARG A 189 3.77 -2.31 23.19
N ALA A 190 2.84 -2.20 22.25
CA ALA A 190 2.90 -1.22 21.17
C ALA A 190 2.88 0.21 21.74
N ARG A 191 1.97 0.50 22.67
CA ARG A 191 1.90 1.82 23.32
C ARG A 191 3.15 2.15 24.11
N GLU A 192 3.68 1.22 24.87
CA GLU A 192 4.94 1.37 25.61
C GLU A 192 6.10 1.69 24.66
N ALA A 193 6.25 0.93 23.56
CA ALA A 193 7.33 1.11 22.59
C ALA A 193 7.22 2.45 21.87
N ILE A 194 6.05 2.78 21.31
CA ILE A 194 5.84 4.05 20.60
C ILE A 194 6.01 5.22 21.58
N GLY A 195 5.46 5.13 22.78
CA GLY A 195 5.59 6.17 23.82
C GLY A 195 7.06 6.48 24.16
N THR A 196 7.94 5.47 24.14
CA THR A 196 9.38 5.67 24.33
C THR A 196 10.02 6.50 23.22
N LEU A 197 9.54 6.38 21.98
CA LEU A 197 10.09 7.04 20.78
C LEU A 197 9.58 8.48 20.62
N VAL A 198 8.43 8.85 21.21
CA VAL A 198 7.76 10.14 20.98
C VAL A 198 8.72 11.33 21.19
N LYS A 199 9.44 11.35 22.31
CA LYS A 199 10.34 12.47 22.64
C LYS A 199 11.47 12.62 21.63
N THR A 200 12.04 11.50 21.16
CA THR A 200 13.06 11.49 20.11
C THR A 200 12.47 12.03 18.80
N ALA A 201 11.30 11.53 18.41
CA ALA A 201 10.62 11.95 17.18
C ALA A 201 10.29 13.46 17.18
N GLU A 202 9.75 14.00 18.28
CA GLU A 202 9.48 15.44 18.44
C GLU A 202 10.75 16.27 18.34
N LYS A 203 11.83 15.86 19.02
CA LYS A 203 13.12 16.55 18.99
C LYS A 203 13.72 16.58 17.57
N LEU A 204 13.60 15.47 16.85
CA LEU A 204 14.11 15.31 15.49
C LEU A 204 13.16 15.89 14.43
N LYS A 205 11.95 16.31 14.79
CA LYS A 205 10.87 16.72 13.87
C LYS A 205 10.54 15.64 12.84
N VAL A 206 10.50 14.38 13.29
CA VAL A 206 10.10 13.20 12.52
C VAL A 206 8.75 12.75 13.02
N SER A 207 7.86 12.39 12.12
CA SER A 207 6.55 11.82 12.43
C SER A 207 6.62 10.30 12.41
N LEU A 208 6.26 9.66 13.52
CA LEU A 208 6.06 8.21 13.63
C LEU A 208 4.69 7.89 13.05
N ASN A 209 4.64 7.46 11.81
CA ASN A 209 3.41 7.21 11.09
C ASN A 209 3.02 5.74 11.22
N ILE A 210 2.00 5.46 12.01
CA ILE A 210 1.53 4.12 12.34
C ILE A 210 0.77 3.52 11.15
N GLU A 211 1.21 2.37 10.67
CA GLU A 211 0.63 1.72 9.51
C GLU A 211 -0.44 0.70 9.87
N ASN A 212 -1.54 0.68 9.10
CA ASN A 212 -2.51 -0.42 9.07
C ASN A 212 -1.95 -1.57 8.23
N ILE A 213 -1.81 -2.75 8.86
CA ILE A 213 -1.06 -3.88 8.30
C ILE A 213 -1.98 -5.02 7.83
N PHE A 214 -1.53 -5.70 6.77
CA PHE A 214 -2.21 -6.86 6.20
C PHE A 214 -2.06 -8.08 7.12
N PHE A 215 -3.18 -8.74 7.48
CA PHE A 215 -3.24 -9.98 8.26
C PHE A 215 -2.63 -9.97 9.66
N ASN A 216 -2.17 -8.88 10.19
CA ASN A 216 -1.48 -8.89 11.49
C ASN A 216 -2.41 -9.02 12.71
N GLY A 217 -3.72 -8.87 12.53
CA GLY A 217 -4.72 -9.00 13.58
C GLY A 217 -4.72 -7.88 14.65
N TYR A 218 -4.09 -6.74 14.35
CA TYR A 218 -3.98 -5.60 15.28
C TYR A 218 -4.29 -4.29 14.57
N LEU A 219 -5.04 -3.39 15.26
CA LEU A 219 -5.55 -2.13 14.69
C LEU A 219 -6.33 -2.36 13.39
N MET A 220 -7.33 -3.24 13.47
CA MET A 220 -8.09 -3.76 12.34
C MET A 220 -9.16 -2.81 11.84
N THR A 221 -9.45 -1.73 12.57
CA THR A 221 -10.47 -0.74 12.21
C THR A 221 -9.92 0.69 12.29
N PRO A 222 -10.49 1.65 11.54
CA PRO A 222 -10.05 3.04 11.61
C PRO A 222 -10.34 3.68 12.98
N MET A 223 -11.33 3.17 13.74
CA MET A 223 -11.62 3.63 15.10
C MET A 223 -10.52 3.19 16.07
N GLU A 224 -10.04 1.94 15.99
CA GLU A 224 -8.91 1.45 16.78
C GLU A 224 -7.64 2.24 16.45
N MET A 225 -7.36 2.47 15.16
CA MET A 225 -6.23 3.28 14.72
C MET A 225 -6.29 4.71 15.30
N ASN A 226 -7.45 5.37 15.23
CA ASN A 226 -7.64 6.70 15.81
C ASN A 226 -7.41 6.69 17.33
N ALA A 227 -8.01 5.74 18.05
CA ALA A 227 -7.86 5.61 19.50
C ALA A 227 -6.40 5.35 19.89
N PHE A 228 -5.67 4.58 19.08
CA PHE A 228 -4.26 4.30 19.30
C PHE A 228 -3.41 5.58 19.13
N VAL A 229 -3.51 6.22 17.98
CA VAL A 229 -2.72 7.43 17.63
C VAL A 229 -3.02 8.58 18.59
N ASP A 230 -4.29 8.84 18.88
CA ASP A 230 -4.73 9.95 19.76
C ASP A 230 -4.25 9.78 21.20
N SER A 231 -4.03 8.53 21.66
CA SER A 231 -3.61 8.25 23.03
C SER A 231 -2.24 8.83 23.40
N PHE A 232 -1.40 9.13 22.42
CA PHE A 232 -0.08 9.71 22.67
C PHE A 232 -0.12 11.22 22.91
N SER A 233 -1.21 11.89 22.51
CA SER A 233 -1.36 13.35 22.62
C SER A 233 -0.16 14.13 22.05
N SER A 234 0.45 13.60 20.99
CA SER A 234 1.63 14.15 20.35
C SER A 234 1.41 14.35 18.83
N PRO A 235 1.80 15.48 18.27
CA PRO A 235 1.75 15.68 16.82
C PRO A 235 2.75 14.81 16.04
N ALA A 236 3.70 14.19 16.74
CA ALA A 236 4.68 13.29 16.13
C ALA A 236 4.16 11.86 15.94
N VAL A 237 2.98 11.48 16.47
CA VAL A 237 2.38 10.18 16.21
C VAL A 237 1.16 10.36 15.31
N ARG A 238 1.23 9.79 14.11
CA ARG A 238 0.22 9.98 13.07
C ARG A 238 -0.07 8.66 12.36
N VAL A 239 -0.85 8.70 11.29
CA VAL A 239 -1.22 7.53 10.50
C VAL A 239 -0.46 7.49 9.18
N HIS A 240 0.13 6.35 8.87
CA HIS A 240 0.50 5.93 7.54
C HIS A 240 -0.60 5.03 7.00
N PHE A 241 -1.38 5.51 6.04
CA PHE A 241 -2.52 4.75 5.54
C PHE A 241 -2.17 3.94 4.29
N ASP A 242 -2.19 2.62 4.40
CA ASP A 242 -2.06 1.69 3.27
C ASP A 242 -3.43 1.30 2.73
N THR A 243 -3.66 1.54 1.44
CA THR A 243 -4.95 1.29 0.78
C THR A 243 -5.21 -0.20 0.55
N GLY A 244 -4.19 -1.00 0.30
CA GLY A 244 -4.30 -2.41 -0.05
C GLY A 244 -4.43 -3.33 1.17
N ASN A 245 -3.77 -2.99 2.28
CA ASN A 245 -3.68 -3.85 3.45
C ASN A 245 -5.04 -4.16 4.10
N ILE A 246 -6.05 -3.33 3.89
CA ILE A 246 -7.40 -3.54 4.42
C ILE A 246 -8.38 -4.13 3.41
N MET A 247 -7.99 -4.22 2.13
CA MET A 247 -8.91 -4.60 1.03
C MET A 247 -9.52 -5.98 1.17
N LEU A 248 -8.95 -6.86 1.98
CA LEU A 248 -9.50 -8.21 2.17
C LEU A 248 -10.95 -8.15 2.67
N PHE A 249 -11.24 -7.30 3.66
CA PHE A 249 -12.57 -7.21 4.29
C PHE A 249 -13.18 -5.80 4.27
N GLN A 250 -12.42 -4.77 3.92
CA GLN A 250 -12.83 -3.38 4.05
C GLN A 250 -12.52 -2.58 2.77
N HIS A 251 -12.76 -1.27 2.82
CA HIS A 251 -12.65 -0.37 1.68
C HIS A 251 -11.88 0.90 2.09
N PRO A 252 -10.81 1.27 1.37
CA PRO A 252 -9.97 2.42 1.74
C PRO A 252 -10.74 3.74 1.76
N GLU A 253 -11.69 3.93 0.83
CA GLU A 253 -12.54 5.13 0.77
C GLU A 253 -13.45 5.31 2.00
N HIS A 254 -13.70 4.23 2.76
CA HIS A 254 -14.45 4.31 4.02
C HIS A 254 -13.53 4.63 5.22
N TRP A 255 -12.28 4.22 5.18
CA TRP A 255 -11.32 4.49 6.26
C TRP A 255 -10.88 5.94 6.27
N ILE A 256 -10.53 6.49 5.11
CA ILE A 256 -9.91 7.81 4.97
C ILE A 256 -10.71 8.92 5.66
N PRO A 257 -12.05 9.05 5.49
CA PRO A 257 -12.83 10.07 6.18
C PRO A 257 -12.81 9.94 7.71
N ILE A 258 -12.74 8.69 8.23
CA ILE A 258 -12.73 8.41 9.67
C ILE A 258 -11.35 8.75 10.26
N LEU A 259 -10.27 8.42 9.56
CA LEU A 259 -8.90 8.79 9.96
C LEU A 259 -8.70 10.30 9.95
N GLY A 260 -9.27 10.99 8.96
CA GLY A 260 -9.25 12.45 8.85
C GLY A 260 -7.82 13.00 8.78
N LYS A 261 -7.58 14.10 9.48
CA LYS A 261 -6.28 14.81 9.48
C LYS A 261 -5.13 14.03 10.13
N ARG A 262 -5.38 12.85 10.72
CA ARG A 262 -4.32 11.98 11.28
C ARG A 262 -3.46 11.37 10.18
N VAL A 263 -3.96 11.25 8.94
CA VAL A 263 -3.19 10.73 7.81
C VAL A 263 -2.05 11.69 7.48
N ALA A 264 -0.81 11.23 7.68
CA ALA A 264 0.41 11.97 7.37
C ALA A 264 1.03 11.54 6.04
N ASN A 265 1.01 10.24 5.76
CA ASN A 265 1.53 9.66 4.53
C ASN A 265 0.66 8.48 4.09
N THR A 266 0.81 8.04 2.84
CA THR A 266 -0.01 6.94 2.30
C THR A 266 0.82 5.98 1.46
N HIS A 267 0.50 4.69 1.58
CA HIS A 267 0.85 3.70 0.57
C HIS A 267 -0.35 3.46 -0.37
N PHE A 268 -0.11 3.64 -1.64
CA PHE A 268 -1.02 3.25 -2.72
C PHE A 268 -0.64 1.84 -3.16
N LYS A 269 -1.33 0.87 -2.58
CA LYS A 269 -1.15 -0.54 -2.84
C LYS A 269 -2.43 -1.09 -3.47
N GLU A 270 -2.31 -1.59 -4.69
CA GLU A 270 -3.45 -2.18 -5.42
C GLU A 270 -3.72 -3.60 -4.95
N PHE A 271 -4.98 -3.96 -4.83
CA PHE A 271 -5.41 -5.29 -4.45
C PHE A 271 -6.52 -5.79 -5.39
N THR A 272 -6.47 -7.06 -5.80
CA THR A 272 -7.56 -7.68 -6.56
C THR A 272 -8.34 -8.68 -5.73
N LYS A 273 -9.66 -8.60 -5.79
CA LYS A 273 -10.58 -9.59 -5.22
C LYS A 273 -11.04 -10.64 -6.25
N LYS A 274 -10.54 -10.56 -7.49
CA LYS A 274 -10.95 -11.43 -8.59
C LYS A 274 -9.99 -12.59 -8.77
N GLY A 275 -10.52 -13.82 -8.72
CA GLY A 275 -9.80 -15.01 -9.12
C GLY A 275 -8.57 -15.36 -8.28
N THR A 276 -8.51 -14.89 -7.03
CA THR A 276 -7.39 -15.11 -6.12
C THR A 276 -7.84 -15.78 -4.82
N ASP A 277 -6.89 -16.26 -4.04
CA ASP A 277 -7.07 -16.76 -2.68
C ASP A 277 -7.11 -15.67 -1.61
N HIS A 278 -7.05 -14.40 -2.04
CA HIS A 278 -6.99 -13.21 -1.18
C HIS A 278 -5.77 -13.21 -0.22
N SER A 279 -4.66 -13.73 -0.70
CA SER A 279 -3.36 -13.71 -0.02
C SER A 279 -2.50 -12.51 -0.44
N LEU A 280 -1.22 -12.51 -0.05
CA LEU A 280 -0.23 -11.54 -0.52
C LEU A 280 -0.07 -11.54 -2.06
N GLU A 281 -0.39 -12.66 -2.73
CA GLU A 281 -0.41 -12.78 -4.19
C GLU A 281 -1.57 -11.98 -4.85
N SER A 282 -2.46 -11.41 -4.07
CA SER A 282 -3.52 -10.53 -4.57
C SER A 282 -3.09 -9.08 -4.82
N PHE A 283 -1.90 -8.68 -4.39
CA PHE A 283 -1.34 -7.37 -4.71
C PHE A 283 -0.97 -7.28 -6.19
N ARG A 284 -1.20 -6.11 -6.79
CA ARG A 284 -1.08 -5.85 -8.24
C ARG A 284 -0.38 -4.52 -8.52
N PRO A 285 0.16 -4.32 -9.73
CA PRO A 285 0.44 -2.99 -10.24
C PRO A 285 -0.80 -2.10 -10.20
N LEU A 286 -0.62 -0.80 -10.02
CA LEU A 286 -1.76 0.15 -9.95
C LEU A 286 -2.67 0.04 -11.17
N LEU A 287 -3.97 0.09 -10.92
CA LEU A 287 -5.07 -0.01 -11.89
C LEU A 287 -5.31 -1.43 -12.45
N ASP A 288 -4.56 -2.45 -11.99
CA ASP A 288 -4.78 -3.85 -12.36
C ASP A 288 -5.54 -4.64 -11.26
N GLY A 289 -6.25 -3.95 -10.39
CA GLY A 289 -6.98 -4.54 -9.28
C GLY A 289 -8.45 -4.18 -9.23
N THR A 290 -8.97 -4.12 -8.00
CA THR A 290 -10.39 -3.84 -7.74
C THR A 290 -10.59 -2.67 -6.78
N THR A 291 -9.56 -1.93 -6.46
CA THR A 291 -9.64 -0.73 -5.61
C THR A 291 -10.44 0.37 -6.32
N ASN A 292 -11.37 1.00 -5.60
CA ASN A 292 -12.16 2.11 -6.13
C ASN A 292 -11.36 3.43 -6.06
N TRP A 293 -10.35 3.54 -6.92
CA TRP A 293 -9.43 4.68 -6.93
C TRP A 293 -10.12 6.05 -7.03
N PRO A 294 -11.17 6.26 -7.85
CA PRO A 294 -11.87 7.55 -7.85
C PRO A 294 -12.41 7.92 -6.47
N ALA A 295 -13.03 6.98 -5.74
CA ALA A 295 -13.54 7.23 -4.41
C ALA A 295 -12.42 7.44 -3.38
N VAL A 296 -11.29 6.72 -3.50
CA VAL A 296 -10.10 6.92 -2.67
C VAL A 296 -9.54 8.33 -2.83
N MET A 297 -9.39 8.79 -4.09
CA MET A 297 -8.88 10.13 -4.38
C MET A 297 -9.81 11.23 -3.86
N ASP A 298 -11.13 11.04 -4.01
CA ASP A 298 -12.12 11.96 -3.48
C ASP A 298 -12.12 12.00 -1.94
N ALA A 299 -11.94 10.86 -1.29
CA ALA A 299 -11.85 10.78 0.17
C ALA A 299 -10.59 11.48 0.70
N LEU A 300 -9.43 11.30 0.06
CA LEU A 300 -8.19 12.00 0.42
C LEU A 300 -8.31 13.52 0.23
N GLU A 301 -8.90 13.95 -0.89
CA GLU A 301 -9.21 15.37 -1.12
C GLU A 301 -10.15 15.93 -0.05
N GLY A 302 -11.17 15.14 0.33
CA GLY A 302 -12.17 15.50 1.34
C GLY A 302 -11.60 15.76 2.73
N ILE A 303 -10.52 15.08 3.12
CA ILE A 303 -9.79 15.33 4.38
C ILE A 303 -8.71 16.40 4.25
N GLY A 304 -8.51 16.97 3.05
CA GLY A 304 -7.49 17.97 2.77
C GLY A 304 -6.07 17.42 2.68
N TYR A 305 -5.91 16.14 2.33
CA TYR A 305 -4.59 15.51 2.17
C TYR A 305 -3.83 16.14 0.98
N ARG A 306 -2.54 16.50 1.19
CA ARG A 306 -1.65 17.12 0.19
C ARG A 306 -0.27 16.45 0.16
N GLY A 307 -0.16 15.28 0.81
CA GLY A 307 1.07 14.51 0.90
C GLY A 307 1.36 13.67 -0.34
N TYR A 308 2.14 12.63 -0.14
CA TYR A 308 2.55 11.72 -1.20
C TYR A 308 1.59 10.54 -1.34
N CYS A 309 1.21 10.23 -2.58
CA CYS A 309 0.58 8.99 -3.00
C CYS A 309 1.72 8.04 -3.38
N THR A 310 2.22 7.27 -2.42
CA THR A 310 3.41 6.44 -2.59
C THR A 310 3.02 5.03 -3.03
N PHE A 311 3.37 4.64 -4.25
CA PHE A 311 3.17 3.26 -4.69
C PHE A 311 4.09 2.31 -3.93
N GLU A 312 3.51 1.32 -3.27
CA GLU A 312 4.22 0.23 -2.62
C GLU A 312 3.95 -1.10 -3.33
N TYR A 313 5.03 -1.77 -3.74
CA TYR A 313 4.95 -3.06 -4.41
C TYR A 313 6.26 -3.85 -4.27
N PHE A 314 6.19 -5.14 -3.95
CA PHE A 314 7.34 -5.97 -3.61
C PHE A 314 7.85 -6.85 -4.74
N HIS A 315 7.22 -6.79 -5.91
CA HIS A 315 7.50 -7.69 -7.02
C HIS A 315 7.92 -6.88 -8.26
N PRO A 316 9.19 -6.34 -8.29
CA PRO A 316 9.70 -5.71 -9.51
C PRO A 316 9.65 -6.71 -10.65
N TYR A 317 9.39 -6.24 -11.87
CA TYR A 317 9.36 -7.12 -13.03
C TYR A 317 10.70 -7.81 -13.21
N ALA A 318 10.70 -9.13 -13.44
CA ALA A 318 11.91 -9.93 -13.65
C ALA A 318 12.69 -9.46 -14.88
N HIS A 319 11.94 -9.07 -15.94
CA HIS A 319 12.43 -8.50 -17.17
C HIS A 319 11.90 -7.08 -17.34
N TYR A 320 12.75 -6.16 -17.78
CA TYR A 320 12.39 -4.75 -18.00
C TYR A 320 11.77 -4.10 -16.73
N PRO A 321 12.46 -4.15 -15.58
CA PRO A 321 11.90 -3.64 -14.31
C PRO A 321 11.54 -2.15 -14.38
N GLU A 322 12.19 -1.37 -15.23
CA GLU A 322 11.87 0.03 -15.50
C GLU A 322 10.45 0.23 -16.03
N ALA A 323 9.88 -0.77 -16.74
CA ALA A 323 8.52 -0.69 -17.25
C ALA A 323 7.48 -0.53 -16.13
N LEU A 324 7.65 -1.23 -15.00
CA LEU A 324 6.80 -1.05 -13.83
C LEU A 324 6.84 0.38 -13.30
N ILE A 325 8.03 0.99 -13.28
CA ILE A 325 8.25 2.34 -12.74
C ILE A 325 7.53 3.38 -13.61
N TYR A 326 7.70 3.33 -14.94
CA TYR A 326 7.00 4.22 -15.88
C TYR A 326 5.47 3.99 -15.89
N GLN A 327 5.03 2.74 -15.89
CA GLN A 327 3.61 2.39 -15.81
C GLN A 327 2.95 2.93 -14.54
N THR A 328 3.62 2.79 -13.41
CA THR A 328 3.14 3.31 -12.13
C THR A 328 3.02 4.83 -12.14
N SER A 329 4.03 5.52 -12.69
CA SER A 329 4.00 6.97 -12.84
C SER A 329 2.83 7.43 -13.71
N ASP A 330 2.58 6.78 -14.86
CA ASP A 330 1.44 7.08 -15.73
C ASP A 330 0.09 6.82 -15.03
N SER A 331 -0.01 5.71 -14.27
CA SER A 331 -1.21 5.38 -13.50
C SER A 331 -1.52 6.47 -12.46
N LEU A 332 -0.53 6.93 -11.70
CA LEU A 332 -0.69 8.01 -10.73
C LEU A 332 -1.04 9.35 -11.39
N ASP A 333 -0.46 9.66 -12.57
CA ASP A 333 -0.82 10.88 -13.31
C ASP A 333 -2.30 10.87 -13.72
N ARG A 334 -2.84 9.70 -14.13
CA ARG A 334 -4.28 9.54 -14.45
C ARG A 334 -5.15 9.70 -13.19
N MET A 335 -4.74 9.10 -12.07
CA MET A 335 -5.46 9.19 -10.79
C MET A 335 -5.46 10.64 -10.28
N LEU A 336 -4.34 11.36 -10.42
CA LEU A 336 -4.18 12.76 -10.01
C LEU A 336 -4.81 13.76 -10.99
N GLY A 337 -5.33 13.31 -12.14
CA GLY A 337 -5.89 14.19 -13.16
C GLY A 337 -4.83 15.05 -13.86
N ARG A 338 -3.58 14.60 -13.90
CA ARG A 338 -2.46 15.26 -14.60
C ARG A 338 -2.40 14.89 -16.09
N LYS A 339 -3.04 13.76 -16.48
CA LYS A 339 -3.20 13.26 -17.85
C LYS A 339 -4.63 12.92 -18.18
#